data_f3c9fedfaafe02ecb6b1b4abf3bbb769
#
_entry.id   f3c9fedfaafe02ecb6b1b4abf3bbb769
#
_cell.length_a   1.000
_cell.length_b   1.000
_cell.length_c   1.000
_cell.angle_alpha   90.00
_cell.angle_beta   90.00
_cell.angle_gamma   90.00
#
_symmetry.space_group_name_H-M   'P 1'
#
loop_
_entity.id
_entity.type
_entity.pdbx_description
1 polymer ?
#
loop_
_entity_poly.entity_id
_entity_poly.type
_entity_poly.pdbx_seq_one_letter_code
_entity_poly.pdbx_strand_id
1 'polypeptide(L)'
;MSPNHRPWNRLNKAIVNCNLCPRLIEHCQEIANTKRRAFIDEQYWGKPVANFGDAQAELLIIGLAPGAHGANRTGRIFTGDRSGDWLYRALHLAGFANQRESTHTGDGLELINCAITNVCHCAPPLNKPTLEEVKNCQPWLTDLVATLPVKVFLAFGQIAWRATIHYFRDTKLYDGPLPKFRHGATFRLPDGRVLLGSYHPSQQNTFTGRLTRPMFNRIFKKADRLLKTTA
;
A
#
# COMPACT_ATOMS: atom_id res chain seq x y z
N MET A 1 -10.46 -21.19 10.21
CA MET A 1 -10.04 -20.29 9.11
C MET A 1 -10.95 -20.52 7.92
N SER A 2 -11.61 -19.48 7.42
CA SER A 2 -12.48 -19.57 6.24
C SER A 2 -11.67 -20.03 5.01
N PRO A 3 -12.22 -20.85 4.11
CA PRO A 3 -11.56 -21.32 2.88
C PRO A 3 -11.00 -20.16 2.02
N ASN A 4 -11.63 -19.01 2.06
CA ASN A 4 -11.25 -17.81 1.28
C ASN A 4 -9.95 -17.13 1.74
N HIS A 5 -9.43 -17.44 2.94
CA HIS A 5 -8.17 -16.86 3.43
C HIS A 5 -6.91 -17.62 2.97
N ARG A 6 -7.05 -18.83 2.40
CA ARG A 6 -5.88 -19.63 1.98
C ARG A 6 -5.05 -18.98 0.87
N PRO A 7 -5.65 -18.43 -0.22
CA PRO A 7 -4.89 -17.76 -1.28
C PRO A 7 -4.17 -16.51 -0.77
N TRP A 8 -4.84 -15.68 0.02
CA TRP A 8 -4.27 -14.49 0.67
C TRP A 8 -3.05 -14.82 1.54
N ASN A 9 -3.17 -15.82 2.42
CA ASN A 9 -2.08 -16.22 3.31
C ASN A 9 -0.90 -16.82 2.53
N ARG A 10 -1.17 -17.61 1.48
CA ARG A 10 -0.14 -18.18 0.60
C ARG A 10 0.62 -17.08 -0.12
N LEU A 11 -0.08 -16.08 -0.68
CA LEU A 11 0.51 -14.94 -1.35
C LEU A 11 1.41 -14.15 -0.38
N ASN A 12 0.89 -13.79 0.79
CA ASN A 12 1.64 -13.03 1.79
C ASN A 12 2.89 -13.78 2.27
N LYS A 13 2.81 -15.11 2.45
CA LYS A 13 3.98 -15.94 2.77
C LYS A 13 5.01 -15.94 1.63
N ALA A 14 4.57 -15.97 0.37
CA ALA A 14 5.46 -15.91 -0.79
C ALA A 14 6.17 -14.56 -0.88
N ILE A 15 5.45 -13.45 -0.65
CA ILE A 15 6.02 -12.10 -0.62
C ILE A 15 7.12 -11.99 0.45
N VAL A 16 6.86 -12.44 1.67
CA VAL A 16 7.83 -12.34 2.79
C VAL A 16 9.12 -13.13 2.50
N ASN A 17 9.02 -14.21 1.71
CA ASN A 17 10.17 -15.04 1.34
C ASN A 17 10.76 -14.67 -0.04
N CYS A 18 10.33 -13.57 -0.66
CA CYS A 18 10.84 -13.11 -1.95
C CYS A 18 12.29 -12.63 -1.85
N ASN A 19 13.12 -13.05 -2.82
CA ASN A 19 14.54 -12.65 -2.91
C ASN A 19 14.94 -12.15 -4.31
N LEU A 20 13.97 -11.70 -5.12
CA LEU A 20 14.19 -11.29 -6.52
C LEU A 20 15.04 -10.02 -6.68
N CYS A 21 15.17 -9.21 -5.63
CA CYS A 21 15.86 -7.91 -5.69
C CYS A 21 16.97 -7.86 -4.63
N PRO A 22 18.20 -8.39 -4.91
CA PRO A 22 19.28 -8.45 -3.93
C PRO A 22 19.58 -7.10 -3.27
N ARG A 23 19.70 -6.02 -4.05
CA ARG A 23 19.94 -4.65 -3.55
C ARG A 23 18.91 -4.22 -2.49
N LEU A 24 17.63 -4.55 -2.69
CA LEU A 24 16.59 -4.18 -1.72
C LEU A 24 16.63 -5.06 -0.47
N ILE A 25 16.90 -6.35 -0.62
CA ILE A 25 17.03 -7.28 0.51
C ILE A 25 18.22 -6.87 1.40
N GLU A 26 19.38 -6.63 0.78
CA GLU A 26 20.60 -6.17 1.48
C GLU A 26 20.33 -4.85 2.22
N HIS A 27 19.69 -3.88 1.54
CA HIS A 27 19.34 -2.62 2.18
C HIS A 27 18.37 -2.77 3.36
N CYS A 28 17.34 -3.62 3.23
CA CYS A 28 16.41 -3.91 4.34
C CYS A 28 17.15 -4.49 5.56
N GLN A 29 18.09 -5.41 5.32
CA GLN A 29 18.90 -6.06 6.35
C GLN A 29 19.92 -5.09 6.97
N GLU A 30 20.62 -4.29 6.14
CA GLU A 30 21.53 -3.26 6.59
C GLU A 30 20.84 -2.28 7.55
N ILE A 31 19.68 -1.75 7.17
CA ILE A 31 18.87 -0.87 8.02
C ILE A 31 18.44 -1.58 9.32
N ALA A 32 18.12 -2.87 9.24
CA ALA A 32 17.73 -3.65 10.42
C ALA A 32 18.90 -3.87 11.38
N ASN A 33 20.12 -3.96 10.88
CA ASN A 33 21.34 -4.12 11.67
C ASN A 33 21.84 -2.78 12.25
N THR A 34 21.87 -1.72 11.42
CA THR A 34 22.39 -0.40 11.82
C THR A 34 21.39 0.38 12.67
N LYS A 35 20.09 0.15 12.44
CA LYS A 35 18.97 0.77 13.15
C LYS A 35 19.05 2.31 13.19
N ARG A 36 18.03 2.94 13.72
CA ARG A 36 18.03 4.35 14.07
C ARG A 36 18.17 4.46 15.60
N ARG A 37 18.90 5.45 16.10
CA ARG A 37 19.11 5.66 17.54
C ARG A 37 17.80 5.59 18.36
N ALA A 38 16.71 6.17 17.85
CA ALA A 38 15.42 6.16 18.53
C ALA A 38 14.76 4.75 18.63
N PHE A 39 15.29 3.76 17.93
CA PHE A 39 14.75 2.40 17.86
C PHE A 39 15.87 1.35 18.05
N ILE A 40 16.95 1.71 18.74
CA ILE A 40 18.14 0.87 18.87
C ILE A 40 17.84 -0.46 19.59
N ASP A 41 16.92 -0.42 20.55
CA ASP A 41 16.52 -1.58 21.35
C ASP A 41 15.42 -2.43 20.69
N GLU A 42 14.84 -1.96 19.56
CA GLU A 42 13.80 -2.69 18.87
C GLU A 42 14.39 -3.75 17.91
N GLN A 43 13.69 -4.87 17.78
CA GLN A 43 13.98 -5.85 16.74
C GLN A 43 13.30 -5.43 15.44
N TYR A 44 14.08 -5.13 14.40
CA TYR A 44 13.57 -4.83 13.09
C TYR A 44 13.14 -6.11 12.34
N TRP A 45 12.12 -5.96 11.53
CA TRP A 45 11.66 -7.00 10.62
C TRP A 45 12.71 -7.33 9.53
N GLY A 46 13.25 -6.32 8.83
CA GLY A 46 14.36 -6.42 7.89
C GLY A 46 14.13 -7.32 6.68
N LYS A 47 12.89 -7.55 6.27
CA LYS A 47 12.47 -8.47 5.20
C LYS A 47 11.38 -7.82 4.33
N PRO A 48 11.01 -8.43 3.18
CA PRO A 48 9.85 -7.99 2.43
C PRO A 48 8.59 -7.93 3.32
N VAL A 49 7.79 -6.89 3.17
CA VAL A 49 6.61 -6.64 3.98
C VAL A 49 5.37 -7.13 3.24
N ALA A 50 4.60 -8.00 3.85
CA ALA A 50 3.38 -8.57 3.30
C ALA A 50 2.28 -7.53 3.07
N ASN A 51 1.24 -7.87 2.28
CA ASN A 51 0.00 -7.10 2.23
C ASN A 51 -0.68 -7.13 3.61
N PHE A 52 -1.48 -6.11 3.91
CA PHE A 52 -2.20 -6.00 5.17
C PHE A 52 -3.67 -5.66 4.94
N GLY A 53 -4.56 -6.27 5.67
CA GLY A 53 -5.98 -5.94 5.69
C GLY A 53 -6.92 -7.12 5.49
N ASP A 54 -8.10 -6.81 4.97
CA ASP A 54 -9.20 -7.75 4.77
C ASP A 54 -8.99 -8.56 3.48
N ALA A 55 -9.03 -9.89 3.58
CA ALA A 55 -8.93 -10.82 2.44
C ALA A 55 -10.17 -10.83 1.54
N GLN A 56 -11.20 -10.05 1.86
CA GLN A 56 -12.42 -9.83 1.07
C GLN A 56 -12.58 -8.37 0.66
N ALA A 57 -11.49 -7.59 0.73
CA ALA A 57 -11.51 -6.15 0.48
C ALA A 57 -11.93 -5.79 -0.95
N GLU A 58 -12.88 -4.87 -1.06
CA GLU A 58 -13.24 -4.20 -2.31
C GLU A 58 -12.43 -2.91 -2.54
N LEU A 59 -11.86 -2.31 -1.47
CA LEU A 59 -10.93 -1.18 -1.54
C LEU A 59 -9.49 -1.69 -1.43
N LEU A 60 -8.69 -1.50 -2.49
CA LEU A 60 -7.25 -1.78 -2.47
C LEU A 60 -6.43 -0.49 -2.50
N ILE A 61 -5.71 -0.22 -1.42
CA ILE A 61 -4.77 0.90 -1.33
C ILE A 61 -3.39 0.44 -1.80
N ILE A 62 -2.77 1.24 -2.66
CA ILE A 62 -1.46 0.96 -3.24
C ILE A 62 -0.48 2.07 -2.84
N GLY A 63 0.47 1.75 -1.97
CA GLY A 63 1.59 2.61 -1.60
C GLY A 63 2.79 2.43 -2.54
N LEU A 64 3.89 3.12 -2.24
CA LEU A 64 5.14 2.98 -3.00
C LEU A 64 5.96 1.78 -2.51
N ALA A 65 6.37 1.82 -1.26
CA ALA A 65 7.27 0.85 -0.63
C ALA A 65 7.27 1.00 0.89
N PRO A 66 7.76 0.00 1.65
CA PRO A 66 8.00 0.11 3.08
C PRO A 66 8.96 1.25 3.41
N GLY A 67 8.65 2.03 4.44
CA GLY A 67 9.59 2.99 5.02
C GLY A 67 10.70 2.25 5.80
N ALA A 68 11.96 2.69 5.65
CA ALA A 68 13.13 2.06 6.26
C ALA A 68 13.01 1.86 7.78
N HIS A 69 12.51 2.87 8.51
CA HIS A 69 12.31 2.83 9.96
C HIS A 69 10.81 2.74 10.37
N GLY A 70 9.90 2.57 9.40
CA GLY A 70 8.48 2.30 9.58
C GLY A 70 8.20 0.82 9.34
N ALA A 71 7.65 0.48 8.17
CA ALA A 71 7.23 -0.89 7.84
C ALA A 71 8.40 -1.89 7.74
N ASN A 72 9.61 -1.47 7.32
CA ASN A 72 10.80 -2.34 7.38
C ASN A 72 11.25 -2.64 8.82
N ARG A 73 10.88 -1.77 9.80
CA ARG A 73 11.09 -2.03 11.22
C ARG A 73 10.00 -2.93 11.80
N THR A 74 8.74 -2.61 11.54
CA THR A 74 7.60 -3.22 12.23
C THR A 74 7.04 -4.48 11.55
N GLY A 75 7.35 -4.72 10.27
CA GLY A 75 6.80 -5.83 9.48
C GLY A 75 5.38 -5.60 8.96
N ARG A 76 4.77 -4.43 9.20
CA ARG A 76 3.43 -4.09 8.70
C ARG A 76 3.43 -2.78 7.93
N ILE A 77 2.78 -2.77 6.75
CA ILE A 77 2.68 -1.60 5.86
C ILE A 77 2.10 -0.39 6.64
N PHE A 78 2.68 0.80 6.43
CA PHE A 78 2.29 2.06 7.09
C PHE A 78 2.24 1.99 8.63
N THR A 79 3.07 1.16 9.25
CA THR A 79 3.08 1.02 10.71
C THR A 79 4.37 1.55 11.30
N GLY A 80 4.26 2.32 12.39
CA GLY A 80 5.39 2.84 13.13
C GLY A 80 6.08 4.05 12.47
N ASP A 81 5.38 4.75 11.59
CA ASP A 81 5.83 6.02 11.02
C ASP A 81 4.69 7.01 10.84
N ARG A 82 5.04 8.26 10.58
CA ARG A 82 4.07 9.36 10.46
C ARG A 82 3.08 9.20 9.30
N SER A 83 3.46 8.50 8.24
CA SER A 83 2.55 8.22 7.12
C SER A 83 1.43 7.28 7.56
N GLY A 84 1.76 6.33 8.43
CA GLY A 84 0.81 5.42 9.07
C GLY A 84 -0.17 6.15 9.98
N ASP A 85 0.31 7.08 10.82
CA ASP A 85 -0.56 7.90 11.69
C ASP A 85 -1.63 8.66 10.89
N TRP A 86 -1.25 9.16 9.72
CA TRP A 86 -2.20 9.83 8.83
C TRP A 86 -3.20 8.87 8.21
N LEU A 87 -2.70 7.74 7.72
CA LEU A 87 -3.50 6.76 7.00
C LEU A 87 -4.52 6.10 7.90
N TYR A 88 -4.09 5.48 8.99
CA TYR A 88 -5.00 4.69 9.84
C TYR A 88 -6.02 5.57 10.56
N ARG A 89 -5.61 6.79 10.98
CA ARG A 89 -6.58 7.76 11.45
C ARG A 89 -7.67 8.07 10.42
N ALA A 90 -7.31 8.25 9.15
CA ALA A 90 -8.28 8.57 8.08
C ALA A 90 -9.15 7.36 7.73
N LEU A 91 -8.59 6.14 7.73
CA LEU A 91 -9.31 4.89 7.55
C LEU A 91 -10.35 4.68 8.66
N HIS A 92 -9.95 4.84 9.93
CA HIS A 92 -10.87 4.72 11.06
C HIS A 92 -12.02 5.73 10.96
N LEU A 93 -11.75 7.00 10.64
CA LEU A 93 -12.78 8.02 10.47
C LEU A 93 -13.76 7.73 9.30
N ALA A 94 -13.36 6.91 8.35
CA ALA A 94 -14.17 6.50 7.21
C ALA A 94 -14.79 5.11 7.36
N GLY A 95 -14.56 4.42 8.50
CA GLY A 95 -15.11 3.09 8.79
C GLY A 95 -14.33 1.92 8.16
N PHE A 96 -13.13 2.17 7.65
CA PHE A 96 -12.26 1.14 7.04
C PHE A 96 -11.23 0.55 8.02
N ALA A 97 -11.21 0.97 9.28
CA ALA A 97 -10.35 0.43 10.32
C ALA A 97 -11.05 0.49 11.69
N ASN A 98 -10.78 -0.48 12.56
CA ASN A 98 -11.34 -0.57 13.90
C ASN A 98 -10.73 0.43 14.89
N GLN A 99 -9.50 0.91 14.63
CA GLN A 99 -8.77 1.87 15.47
C GLN A 99 -7.95 2.87 14.65
N ARG A 100 -7.49 3.95 15.30
CA ARG A 100 -6.75 5.06 14.66
C ARG A 100 -5.25 4.86 14.64
N GLU A 101 -4.73 4.13 15.60
CA GLU A 101 -3.32 3.92 15.87
C GLU A 101 -2.82 2.66 15.14
N SER A 102 -1.54 2.70 14.73
CA SER A 102 -0.83 1.57 14.15
C SER A 102 0.61 1.58 14.64
N THR A 103 0.88 0.84 15.68
CA THR A 103 2.17 0.86 16.40
C THR A 103 3.04 -0.36 16.11
N HIS A 104 2.47 -1.56 16.12
CA HIS A 104 3.15 -2.84 15.87
C HIS A 104 2.18 -3.91 15.35
N THR A 105 2.68 -5.06 14.93
CA THR A 105 1.87 -6.13 14.30
C THR A 105 0.84 -6.78 15.24
N GLY A 106 1.00 -6.66 16.55
CA GLY A 106 0.10 -7.24 17.56
C GLY A 106 -0.79 -6.23 18.28
N ASP A 107 -1.01 -5.04 17.71
CA ASP A 107 -1.74 -3.94 18.36
C ASP A 107 -3.28 -4.01 18.22
N GLY A 108 -3.80 -5.08 17.62
CA GLY A 108 -5.24 -5.28 17.43
C GLY A 108 -5.85 -4.52 16.27
N LEU A 109 -5.03 -3.83 15.45
CA LEU A 109 -5.52 -3.13 14.25
C LEU A 109 -6.05 -4.12 13.21
N GLU A 110 -7.30 -3.91 12.82
CA GLU A 110 -7.98 -4.63 11.74
C GLU A 110 -8.53 -3.65 10.70
N LEU A 111 -8.45 -4.02 9.43
CA LEU A 111 -9.09 -3.28 8.35
C LEU A 111 -10.41 -3.94 7.97
N ILE A 112 -11.38 -3.11 7.58
CA ILE A 112 -12.75 -3.51 7.24
C ILE A 112 -12.98 -3.15 5.76
N ASN A 113 -13.26 -4.15 4.93
CA ASN A 113 -13.45 -3.99 3.48
C ASN A 113 -12.31 -3.19 2.79
N CYS A 114 -11.10 -3.28 3.33
CA CYS A 114 -9.94 -2.53 2.87
C CYS A 114 -8.68 -3.40 2.99
N ALA A 115 -7.85 -3.39 1.95
CA ALA A 115 -6.52 -3.99 1.94
C ALA A 115 -5.48 -2.97 1.47
N ILE A 116 -4.24 -3.15 1.91
CA ILE A 116 -3.11 -2.29 1.58
C ILE A 116 -1.98 -3.13 1.00
N THR A 117 -1.43 -2.68 -0.12
CA THR A 117 -0.23 -3.22 -0.74
C THR A 117 0.74 -2.10 -1.12
N ASN A 118 1.91 -2.45 -1.61
CA ASN A 118 2.89 -1.52 -2.15
C ASN A 118 3.31 -1.94 -3.57
N VAL A 119 3.80 -0.97 -4.35
CA VAL A 119 4.46 -1.22 -5.64
C VAL A 119 5.71 -2.09 -5.46
N CYS A 120 6.48 -1.84 -4.38
CA CYS A 120 7.59 -2.68 -3.95
C CYS A 120 7.39 -3.12 -2.50
N HIS A 121 7.64 -4.39 -2.21
CA HIS A 121 7.47 -4.96 -0.87
C HIS A 121 8.71 -4.84 0.03
N CYS A 122 9.82 -4.31 -0.48
CA CYS A 122 11.07 -4.05 0.25
C CYS A 122 11.32 -2.54 0.33
N ALA A 123 11.95 -2.07 1.40
CA ALA A 123 12.36 -0.68 1.54
C ALA A 123 13.50 -0.35 0.58
N PRO A 124 13.33 0.59 -0.37
CA PRO A 124 14.41 0.96 -1.27
C PRO A 124 15.26 2.09 -0.68
N PRO A 125 16.57 2.16 -1.00
CA PRO A 125 17.41 3.29 -0.66
C PRO A 125 16.77 4.61 -1.11
N LEU A 126 16.78 5.61 -0.23
CA LEU A 126 16.20 6.94 -0.47
C LEU A 126 14.72 6.95 -0.91
N ASN A 127 13.97 5.89 -0.60
CA ASN A 127 12.59 5.67 -1.08
C ASN A 127 12.46 5.69 -2.62
N LYS A 128 13.49 5.25 -3.34
CA LYS A 128 13.56 5.24 -4.80
C LYS A 128 13.85 3.84 -5.32
N PRO A 129 12.83 3.02 -5.59
CA PRO A 129 13.02 1.75 -6.28
C PRO A 129 13.44 2.01 -7.74
N THR A 130 14.21 1.09 -8.32
CA THR A 130 14.49 1.09 -9.76
C THR A 130 13.28 0.60 -10.57
N LEU A 131 13.29 0.84 -11.87
CA LEU A 131 12.23 0.32 -12.76
C LEU A 131 12.22 -1.21 -12.79
N GLU A 132 13.37 -1.84 -12.71
CA GLU A 132 13.51 -3.29 -12.64
C GLU A 132 12.89 -3.85 -11.36
N GLU A 133 13.16 -3.25 -10.21
CA GLU A 133 12.60 -3.65 -8.92
C GLU A 133 11.07 -3.50 -8.90
N VAL A 134 10.54 -2.43 -9.49
CA VAL A 134 9.09 -2.25 -9.68
C VAL A 134 8.52 -3.37 -10.56
N LYS A 135 9.20 -3.71 -11.66
CA LYS A 135 8.78 -4.79 -12.57
C LYS A 135 8.84 -6.16 -11.87
N ASN A 136 9.88 -6.44 -11.10
CA ASN A 136 10.02 -7.69 -10.34
C ASN A 136 8.93 -7.86 -9.27
N CYS A 137 8.44 -6.76 -8.71
CA CYS A 137 7.34 -6.78 -7.72
C CYS A 137 5.93 -6.82 -8.34
N GLN A 138 5.78 -6.49 -9.63
CA GLN A 138 4.46 -6.40 -10.27
C GLN A 138 3.63 -7.70 -10.26
N PRO A 139 4.20 -8.91 -10.38
CA PRO A 139 3.45 -10.16 -10.24
C PRO A 139 2.68 -10.26 -8.92
N TRP A 140 3.21 -9.74 -7.81
CA TRP A 140 2.52 -9.75 -6.52
C TRP A 140 1.23 -8.93 -6.52
N LEU A 141 1.22 -7.79 -7.24
CA LEU A 141 -0.01 -7.00 -7.43
C LEU A 141 -1.02 -7.76 -8.29
N THR A 142 -0.56 -8.45 -9.34
CA THR A 142 -1.41 -9.26 -10.22
C THR A 142 -2.08 -10.38 -9.44
N ASP A 143 -1.32 -11.15 -8.67
CA ASP A 143 -1.85 -12.24 -7.84
C ASP A 143 -2.79 -11.72 -6.74
N LEU A 144 -2.46 -10.57 -6.15
CA LEU A 144 -3.31 -9.96 -5.14
C LEU A 144 -4.68 -9.56 -5.71
N VAL A 145 -4.70 -8.88 -6.86
CA VAL A 145 -5.96 -8.46 -7.49
C VAL A 145 -6.78 -9.66 -7.98
N ALA A 146 -6.13 -10.75 -8.39
CA ALA A 146 -6.82 -12.00 -8.70
C ALA A 146 -7.45 -12.68 -7.46
N THR A 147 -6.96 -12.34 -6.25
CA THR A 147 -7.42 -12.92 -4.98
C THR A 147 -8.57 -12.11 -4.35
N LEU A 148 -8.61 -10.79 -4.60
CA LEU A 148 -9.54 -9.86 -3.96
C LEU A 148 -10.68 -9.42 -4.91
N PRO A 149 -11.90 -9.19 -4.40
CA PRO A 149 -13.01 -8.63 -5.18
C PRO A 149 -12.88 -7.10 -5.34
N VAL A 150 -11.74 -6.62 -5.83
CA VAL A 150 -11.42 -5.18 -5.88
C VAL A 150 -12.36 -4.43 -6.81
N LYS A 151 -13.05 -3.42 -6.28
CA LYS A 151 -13.87 -2.44 -7.02
C LYS A 151 -13.17 -1.10 -7.17
N VAL A 152 -12.43 -0.67 -6.13
CA VAL A 152 -11.75 0.63 -6.09
C VAL A 152 -10.27 0.43 -5.75
N PHE A 153 -9.40 0.90 -6.64
CA PHE A 153 -7.97 1.05 -6.40
C PHE A 153 -7.69 2.46 -5.90
N LEU A 154 -6.97 2.63 -4.81
CA LEU A 154 -6.54 3.93 -4.29
C LEU A 154 -5.02 4.04 -4.33
N ALA A 155 -4.49 4.75 -5.32
CA ALA A 155 -3.05 4.93 -5.51
C ALA A 155 -2.51 6.14 -4.74
N PHE A 156 -1.50 5.93 -3.88
CA PHE A 156 -0.81 6.99 -3.16
C PHE A 156 0.43 7.48 -3.93
N GLY A 157 0.27 8.60 -4.62
CA GLY A 157 1.31 9.26 -5.40
C GLY A 157 1.39 8.77 -6.84
N GLN A 158 2.21 9.48 -7.61
CA GLN A 158 2.32 9.27 -9.05
C GLN A 158 2.91 7.91 -9.43
N ILE A 159 3.84 7.37 -8.61
CA ILE A 159 4.48 6.08 -8.90
C ILE A 159 3.45 4.95 -8.74
N ALA A 160 2.70 4.94 -7.64
CA ALA A 160 1.64 3.94 -7.43
C ALA A 160 0.53 4.05 -8.50
N TRP A 161 0.14 5.28 -8.88
CA TRP A 161 -0.79 5.53 -9.98
C TRP A 161 -0.31 4.90 -11.29
N ARG A 162 0.94 5.16 -11.68
CA ARG A 162 1.54 4.60 -12.89
C ARG A 162 1.63 3.08 -12.83
N ALA A 163 2.12 2.53 -11.73
CA ALA A 163 2.23 1.07 -11.55
C ALA A 163 0.86 0.38 -11.68
N THR A 164 -0.21 0.97 -11.14
CA THR A 164 -1.57 0.44 -11.28
C THR A 164 -2.05 0.51 -12.74
N ILE A 165 -1.77 1.57 -13.48
CA ILE A 165 -2.11 1.64 -14.91
C ILE A 165 -1.29 0.64 -15.73
N HIS A 166 0.00 0.43 -15.41
CA HIS A 166 0.79 -0.62 -16.06
C HIS A 166 0.20 -2.01 -15.79
N TYR A 167 -0.18 -2.30 -14.54
CA TYR A 167 -0.92 -3.52 -14.23
C TYR A 167 -2.17 -3.69 -15.11
N PHE A 168 -2.99 -2.63 -15.30
CA PHE A 168 -4.18 -2.71 -16.15
C PHE A 168 -3.83 -2.98 -17.62
N ARG A 169 -2.72 -2.46 -18.12
CA ARG A 169 -2.24 -2.72 -19.48
C ARG A 169 -1.73 -4.15 -19.65
N ASP A 170 -0.92 -4.63 -18.73
CA ASP A 170 -0.32 -5.97 -18.78
C ASP A 170 -1.39 -7.06 -18.68
N THR A 171 -2.48 -6.79 -17.97
CA THR A 171 -3.65 -7.67 -17.85
C THR A 171 -4.70 -7.43 -18.93
N LYS A 172 -4.40 -6.56 -19.93
CA LYS A 172 -5.32 -6.21 -21.05
C LYS A 172 -6.67 -5.63 -20.61
N LEU A 173 -6.74 -5.09 -19.42
CA LEU A 173 -7.93 -4.38 -18.90
C LEU A 173 -8.03 -2.96 -19.44
N TYR A 174 -6.91 -2.41 -19.92
CA TYR A 174 -6.82 -1.08 -20.48
C TYR A 174 -5.59 -0.97 -21.41
N ASP A 175 -5.74 -0.38 -22.58
CA ASP A 175 -4.68 -0.19 -23.58
C ASP A 175 -4.44 1.28 -23.99
N GLY A 176 -5.24 2.20 -23.42
CA GLY A 176 -5.20 3.62 -23.76
C GLY A 176 -4.01 4.39 -23.16
N PRO A 177 -3.96 5.73 -23.34
CA PRO A 177 -2.90 6.59 -22.83
C PRO A 177 -2.86 6.61 -21.30
N LEU A 178 -1.69 6.96 -20.71
CA LEU A 178 -1.54 7.08 -19.26
C LEU A 178 -2.38 8.26 -18.73
N PRO A 179 -3.41 8.01 -17.91
CA PRO A 179 -4.22 9.09 -17.34
C PRO A 179 -3.39 9.98 -16.42
N LYS A 180 -3.64 11.28 -16.46
CA LYS A 180 -2.90 12.26 -15.65
C LYS A 180 -3.19 12.10 -14.17
N PHE A 181 -2.15 11.87 -13.36
CA PHE A 181 -2.26 11.84 -11.91
C PHE A 181 -2.57 13.21 -11.33
N ARG A 182 -3.57 13.27 -10.45
CA ARG A 182 -3.88 14.42 -9.55
C ARG A 182 -4.46 13.89 -8.24
N HIS A 183 -4.34 14.66 -7.16
CA HIS A 183 -5.06 14.37 -5.92
C HIS A 183 -6.57 14.43 -6.16
N GLY A 184 -7.28 13.36 -5.83
CA GLY A 184 -8.72 13.21 -6.06
C GLY A 184 -9.12 12.85 -7.50
N ALA A 185 -8.15 12.68 -8.43
CA ALA A 185 -8.46 12.18 -9.77
C ALA A 185 -9.07 10.79 -9.72
N THR A 186 -10.05 10.55 -10.59
CA THR A 186 -10.63 9.24 -10.81
C THR A 186 -10.45 8.83 -12.27
N PHE A 187 -10.19 7.56 -12.47
CA PHE A 187 -10.16 6.93 -13.77
C PHE A 187 -11.02 5.66 -13.71
N ARG A 188 -12.05 5.58 -14.55
CA ARG A 188 -12.95 4.41 -14.62
C ARG A 188 -12.43 3.45 -15.69
N LEU A 189 -12.26 2.20 -15.31
CA LEU A 189 -11.90 1.12 -16.21
C LEU A 189 -13.10 0.64 -17.03
N PRO A 190 -12.87 0.00 -18.20
CA PRO A 190 -13.94 -0.55 -19.02
C PRO A 190 -14.84 -1.57 -18.29
N ASP A 191 -14.29 -2.31 -17.32
CA ASP A 191 -15.01 -3.27 -16.49
C ASP A 191 -15.79 -2.65 -15.31
N GLY A 192 -15.82 -1.32 -15.23
CA GLY A 192 -16.53 -0.57 -14.18
C GLY A 192 -15.68 -0.23 -12.96
N ARG A 193 -14.57 -0.94 -12.69
CA ARG A 193 -13.68 -0.65 -11.57
C ARG A 193 -13.09 0.76 -11.67
N VAL A 194 -12.66 1.31 -10.54
CA VAL A 194 -12.21 2.70 -10.48
C VAL A 194 -10.82 2.81 -9.86
N LEU A 195 -9.94 3.58 -10.50
CA LEU A 195 -8.68 4.04 -9.92
C LEU A 195 -8.86 5.46 -9.37
N LEU A 196 -8.60 5.66 -8.09
CA LEU A 196 -8.62 6.94 -7.37
C LEU A 196 -7.18 7.34 -6.99
N GLY A 197 -6.79 8.59 -7.25
CA GLY A 197 -5.48 9.12 -6.92
C GLY A 197 -5.48 9.96 -5.65
N SER A 198 -4.48 9.78 -4.80
CA SER A 198 -4.21 10.67 -3.66
C SER A 198 -2.74 11.05 -3.59
N TYR A 199 -2.42 12.25 -3.13
CA TYR A 199 -1.07 12.53 -2.66
C TYR A 199 -0.72 11.57 -1.54
N HIS A 200 0.55 11.11 -1.52
CA HIS A 200 1.06 10.24 -0.47
C HIS A 200 1.12 11.00 0.86
N PRO A 201 0.74 10.40 2.02
CA PRO A 201 0.79 11.05 3.33
C PRO A 201 2.21 11.12 3.91
N SER A 202 3.22 11.34 3.04
CA SER A 202 4.62 11.52 3.45
C SER A 202 4.83 12.81 4.23
N GLN A 203 5.88 12.84 5.06
CA GLN A 203 6.29 14.04 5.78
C GLN A 203 6.47 15.24 4.84
N GLN A 204 7.09 15.03 3.67
CA GLN A 204 7.25 16.08 2.66
C GLN A 204 5.91 16.73 2.26
N ASN A 205 4.88 15.94 1.99
CA ASN A 205 3.59 16.48 1.58
C ASN A 205 2.79 17.07 2.75
N THR A 206 2.92 16.51 3.95
CA THR A 206 2.14 16.94 5.12
C THR A 206 2.75 18.16 5.79
N PHE A 207 4.08 18.29 5.86
CA PHE A 207 4.75 19.47 6.44
C PHE A 207 4.69 20.69 5.54
N THR A 208 4.69 20.51 4.21
CA THR A 208 4.56 21.61 3.24
C THR A 208 3.11 22.05 3.02
N GLY A 209 2.14 21.40 3.66
CA GLY A 209 0.72 21.69 3.45
C GLY A 209 0.17 21.23 2.10
N ARG A 210 0.98 20.56 1.26
CA ARG A 210 0.53 19.98 -0.03
C ARG A 210 -0.59 18.96 0.18
N LEU A 211 -0.55 18.22 1.28
CA LEU A 211 -1.63 17.35 1.75
C LEU A 211 -2.05 17.75 3.15
N THR A 212 -3.31 18.17 3.31
CA THR A 212 -3.91 18.46 4.60
C THR A 212 -4.83 17.33 5.06
N ARG A 213 -5.10 17.26 6.38
CA ARG A 213 -6.03 16.26 6.93
C ARG A 213 -7.44 16.31 6.29
N PRO A 214 -8.07 17.50 6.10
CA PRO A 214 -9.35 17.54 5.39
C PRO A 214 -9.29 17.04 3.96
N MET A 215 -8.21 17.34 3.21
CA MET A 215 -8.01 16.81 1.85
C MET A 215 -7.94 15.27 1.88
N PHE A 216 -7.13 14.71 2.79
CA PHE A 216 -6.94 13.27 2.89
C PHE A 216 -8.22 12.55 3.33
N ASN A 217 -8.95 13.08 4.32
CA ASN A 217 -10.23 12.52 4.74
C ASN A 217 -11.28 12.52 3.60
N ARG A 218 -11.28 13.53 2.72
CA ARG A 218 -12.17 13.56 1.54
C ARG A 218 -11.89 12.44 0.55
N ILE A 219 -10.64 11.95 0.44
CA ILE A 219 -10.31 10.81 -0.42
C ILE A 219 -11.05 9.55 0.05
N PHE A 220 -11.05 9.25 1.35
CA PHE A 220 -11.73 8.06 1.87
C PHE A 220 -13.24 8.16 1.80
N LYS A 221 -13.82 9.35 2.04
CA LYS A 221 -15.24 9.60 1.78
C LYS A 221 -15.59 9.42 0.30
N LYS A 222 -14.67 9.75 -0.62
CA LYS A 222 -14.86 9.53 -2.06
C LYS A 222 -14.75 8.05 -2.39
N ALA A 223 -13.78 7.32 -1.81
CA ALA A 223 -13.63 5.88 -1.98
C ALA A 223 -14.89 5.13 -1.52
N ASP A 224 -15.43 5.45 -0.33
CA ASP A 224 -16.68 4.87 0.16
C ASP A 224 -17.87 5.08 -0.80
N ARG A 225 -18.01 6.30 -1.34
CA ARG A 225 -19.06 6.57 -2.33
C ARG A 225 -18.87 5.78 -3.63
N LEU A 226 -17.62 5.64 -4.10
CA LEU A 226 -17.30 4.87 -5.29
C LEU A 226 -17.61 3.38 -5.10
N LEU A 227 -17.29 2.80 -3.92
CA LEU A 227 -17.65 1.41 -3.60
C LEU A 227 -19.16 1.14 -3.70
N LYS A 228 -19.97 2.10 -3.26
CA LYS A 228 -21.44 1.99 -3.31
C LYS A 228 -22.03 2.14 -4.72
N THR A 229 -21.29 2.75 -5.65
CA THR A 229 -21.75 3.03 -7.04
C THR A 229 -21.03 2.17 -8.09
N THR A 230 -20.07 1.33 -7.68
CA THR A 230 -19.37 0.38 -8.55
C THR A 230 -19.98 -1.00 -8.36
N ALA A 231 -20.64 -1.50 -9.39
CA ALA A 231 -21.29 -2.82 -9.40
C ALA A 231 -20.23 -3.94 -9.40
#